data_b21dd09ffe94cf41d515eb96fcdb3a16
#
_entry.id   b21dd09ffe94cf41d515eb96fcdb3a16
#
_cell.length_a   1.000
_cell.length_b   1.000
_cell.length_c   1.000
_cell.angle_alpha   90.00
_cell.angle_beta   90.00
_cell.angle_gamma   90.00
#
_symmetry.space_group_name_H-M   'P 1'
#
loop_
_entity.id
_entity.type
_entity.pdbx_description
1 polymer ?
#
loop_
_entity_poly.entity_id
_entity_poly.type
_entity_poly.pdbx_seq_one_letter_code
_entity_poly.pdbx_strand_id
1 'polypeptide(L)'
;VARLGGDEFGILLERCSETRAMEVAEAIRCAVEAHRFNWKDAYTSARCSIGVVVVSHESPDGASIMSSADVACYSAKDMGRNQVHLYKDSDASLRHEEMKWVSRITSAVEDDRFELYFQPIIGIKKVDGETRGHYELLLRMRDENGELVGPNQFIPAEERYNLMSTLDRWVIHKAPSELADRNS
;
A
#
# COMPACT_ATOMS: atom_id res chain seq x y z
N VAL A 1 -11.31 10.45 19.52
CA VAL A 1 -10.94 10.47 18.10
C VAL A 1 -9.75 11.39 17.92
N ALA A 2 -8.73 10.95 17.18
CA ALA A 2 -7.53 11.73 16.82
C ALA A 2 -7.24 11.57 15.33
N ARG A 3 -6.76 12.62 14.68
CA ARG A 3 -6.18 12.52 13.35
C ARG A 3 -4.69 12.18 13.50
N LEU A 4 -4.27 11.09 12.87
CA LEU A 4 -2.88 10.61 12.94
C LEU A 4 -2.00 11.24 11.87
N GLY A 5 -2.56 11.42 10.66
CA GLY A 5 -1.89 12.07 9.54
C GLY A 5 -2.69 11.87 8.25
N GLY A 6 -2.53 12.74 7.26
CA GLY A 6 -3.20 12.58 5.97
C GLY A 6 -4.70 12.30 6.10
N ASP A 7 -5.14 11.14 5.65
CA ASP A 7 -6.51 10.59 5.73
C ASP A 7 -6.70 9.56 6.85
N GLU A 8 -5.74 9.44 7.75
CA GLU A 8 -5.74 8.45 8.84
C GLU A 8 -6.26 9.03 10.15
N PHE A 9 -7.14 8.28 10.79
CA PHE A 9 -7.78 8.63 12.06
C PHE A 9 -7.71 7.46 13.04
N GLY A 10 -7.44 7.75 14.30
CA GLY A 10 -7.48 6.80 15.42
C GLY A 10 -8.67 7.06 16.33
N ILE A 11 -9.32 5.99 16.76
CA ILE A 11 -10.44 6.03 17.72
C ILE A 11 -10.13 5.09 18.86
N LEU A 12 -10.11 5.60 20.08
CA LEU A 12 -10.01 4.79 21.30
C LEU A 12 -11.41 4.65 21.92
N LEU A 13 -11.82 3.41 22.14
CA LEU A 13 -13.06 3.05 22.81
C LEU A 13 -12.71 2.49 24.20
N GLU A 14 -13.06 3.23 25.24
CA GLU A 14 -12.82 2.80 26.62
C GLU A 14 -13.91 1.86 27.11
N ARG A 15 -13.53 0.83 27.89
CA ARG A 15 -14.45 -0.14 28.52
C ARG A 15 -15.41 -0.78 27.51
N CYS A 16 -14.88 -1.12 26.35
CA CYS A 16 -15.64 -1.62 25.22
C CYS A 16 -15.28 -3.09 24.97
N SER A 17 -16.29 -3.94 24.84
CA SER A 17 -16.07 -5.32 24.40
C SER A 17 -15.69 -5.38 22.92
N GLU A 18 -15.04 -6.44 22.50
CA GLU A 18 -14.70 -6.70 21.09
C GLU A 18 -15.94 -6.60 20.19
N THR A 19 -17.03 -7.30 20.57
CA THR A 19 -18.29 -7.25 19.81
C THR A 19 -18.79 -5.82 19.64
N ARG A 20 -18.77 -5.05 20.73
CA ARG A 20 -19.23 -3.66 20.69
C ARG A 20 -18.29 -2.77 19.86
N ALA A 21 -16.99 -3.02 19.90
CA ALA A 21 -16.02 -2.30 19.09
C ALA A 21 -16.25 -2.55 17.60
N MET A 22 -16.52 -3.80 17.21
CA MET A 22 -16.85 -4.16 15.83
C MET A 22 -18.17 -3.52 15.36
N GLU A 23 -19.21 -3.49 16.21
CA GLU A 23 -20.46 -2.80 15.89
C GLU A 23 -20.26 -1.29 15.67
N VAL A 24 -19.45 -0.65 16.52
CA VAL A 24 -19.15 0.78 16.39
C VAL A 24 -18.34 1.05 15.13
N ALA A 25 -17.34 0.21 14.85
CA ALA A 25 -16.54 0.34 13.64
C ALA A 25 -17.37 0.21 12.36
N GLU A 26 -18.29 -0.77 12.32
CA GLU A 26 -19.20 -0.96 11.18
C GLU A 26 -20.19 0.20 11.05
N ALA A 27 -20.70 0.73 12.16
CA ALA A 27 -21.54 1.91 12.13
C ALA A 27 -20.80 3.14 11.57
N ILE A 28 -19.53 3.33 11.92
CA ILE A 28 -18.68 4.39 11.39
C ILE A 28 -18.48 4.19 9.90
N ARG A 29 -18.11 2.99 9.47
CA ARG A 29 -17.91 2.66 8.05
C ARG A 29 -19.17 2.99 7.23
N CYS A 30 -20.34 2.53 7.69
CA CYS A 30 -21.62 2.81 7.05
C CYS A 30 -21.94 4.31 7.01
N ALA A 31 -21.67 5.03 8.09
CA ALA A 31 -21.91 6.47 8.16
C ALA A 31 -21.03 7.24 7.16
N VAL A 32 -19.75 6.86 7.05
CA VAL A 32 -18.82 7.45 6.06
C VAL A 32 -19.28 7.16 4.64
N GLU A 33 -19.67 5.92 4.35
CA GLU A 33 -20.13 5.52 3.01
C GLU A 33 -21.45 6.22 2.61
N ALA A 34 -22.36 6.40 3.57
CA ALA A 34 -23.62 7.10 3.34
C ALA A 34 -23.46 8.62 3.22
N HIS A 35 -22.36 9.16 3.75
CA HIS A 35 -22.12 10.60 3.71
C HIS A 35 -21.77 11.05 2.30
N ARG A 36 -22.61 11.94 1.76
CA ARG A 36 -22.38 12.56 0.46
C ARG A 36 -21.99 14.01 0.67
N PHE A 37 -20.93 14.42 0.03
CA PHE A 37 -20.50 15.80 0.03
C PHE A 37 -20.41 16.36 -1.40
N ASN A 38 -20.67 17.65 -1.53
CA ASN A 38 -20.57 18.33 -2.81
C ASN A 38 -19.16 18.91 -2.94
N TRP A 39 -18.48 18.55 -4.02
CA TRP A 39 -17.19 19.10 -4.38
C TRP A 39 -17.20 19.53 -5.84
N LYS A 40 -17.06 20.82 -6.09
CA LYS A 40 -17.04 21.40 -7.46
C LYS A 40 -18.21 20.90 -8.32
N ASP A 41 -19.42 21.03 -7.81
CA ASP A 41 -20.70 20.64 -8.47
C ASP A 41 -20.87 19.13 -8.73
N ALA A 42 -20.02 18.28 -8.17
CA ALA A 42 -20.16 16.84 -8.20
C ALA A 42 -20.43 16.28 -6.79
N TYR A 43 -21.42 15.39 -6.69
CA TYR A 43 -21.63 14.61 -5.47
C TYR A 43 -20.64 13.47 -5.42
N THR A 44 -19.89 13.39 -4.33
CA THR A 44 -18.97 12.29 -4.08
C THR A 44 -19.22 11.67 -2.70
N SER A 45 -18.85 10.42 -2.55
CA SER A 45 -18.88 9.69 -1.27
C SER A 45 -17.46 9.23 -0.91
N ALA A 46 -17.17 9.19 0.37
CA ALA A 46 -15.95 8.59 0.87
C ALA A 46 -16.19 7.13 1.25
N ARG A 47 -15.13 6.34 1.28
CA ARG A 47 -15.11 4.99 1.84
C ARG A 47 -13.95 4.89 2.80
N CYS A 48 -14.10 4.06 3.84
CA CYS A 48 -13.01 3.83 4.78
C CYS A 48 -12.82 2.34 5.04
N SER A 49 -11.57 1.95 5.25
CA SER A 49 -11.21 0.64 5.77
C SER A 49 -10.80 0.82 7.23
N ILE A 50 -11.24 -0.06 8.11
CA ILE A 50 -11.07 0.09 9.55
C ILE A 50 -10.41 -1.15 10.11
N GLY A 51 -9.25 -0.97 10.78
CA GLY A 51 -8.63 -1.99 11.61
C GLY A 51 -9.06 -1.83 13.06
N VAL A 52 -9.42 -2.92 13.72
CA VAL A 52 -9.81 -2.96 15.13
C VAL A 52 -8.82 -3.81 15.89
N VAL A 53 -8.32 -3.30 17.02
CA VAL A 53 -7.45 -4.02 17.96
C VAL A 53 -8.06 -3.98 19.35
N VAL A 54 -8.14 -5.11 20.01
CA VAL A 54 -8.53 -5.19 21.42
C VAL A 54 -7.30 -4.91 22.27
N VAL A 55 -7.41 -3.92 23.15
CA VAL A 55 -6.36 -3.55 24.10
C VAL A 55 -6.71 -4.08 25.49
N SER A 56 -5.82 -4.86 26.09
CA SER A 56 -5.95 -5.41 27.44
C SER A 56 -4.73 -5.05 28.29
N HIS A 57 -4.73 -5.50 29.55
CA HIS A 57 -3.56 -5.34 30.44
C HIS A 57 -2.34 -6.18 30.00
N GLU A 58 -2.57 -7.18 29.14
CA GLU A 58 -1.52 -8.01 28.54
C GLU A 58 -0.97 -7.41 27.23
N SER A 59 -1.62 -6.35 26.73
CA SER A 59 -1.18 -5.70 25.50
C SER A 59 0.20 -5.07 25.71
N PRO A 60 1.09 -5.16 24.71
CA PRO A 60 2.40 -4.52 24.77
C PRO A 60 2.27 -2.99 24.76
N ASP A 61 3.33 -2.30 24.51
CA ASP A 61 3.37 -0.84 24.43
C ASP A 61 2.47 -0.26 23.34
N GLY A 62 2.22 1.05 23.43
CA GLY A 62 1.35 1.77 22.51
C GLY A 62 1.83 1.69 21.03
N ALA A 63 3.13 1.61 20.78
CA ALA A 63 3.67 1.49 19.44
C ALA A 63 3.30 0.13 18.81
N SER A 64 3.36 -0.93 19.59
CA SER A 64 2.94 -2.28 19.17
C SER A 64 1.46 -2.36 18.89
N ILE A 65 0.62 -1.71 19.73
CA ILE A 65 -0.83 -1.62 19.52
C ILE A 65 -1.14 -0.88 18.22
N MET A 66 -0.52 0.27 18.00
CA MET A 66 -0.70 1.06 16.77
C MET A 66 -0.29 0.26 15.54
N SER A 67 0.80 -0.48 15.63
CA SER A 67 1.25 -1.34 14.55
C SER A 67 0.30 -2.50 14.26
N SER A 68 -0.33 -3.07 15.28
CA SER A 68 -1.37 -4.11 15.10
C SER A 68 -2.63 -3.53 14.45
N ALA A 69 -3.02 -2.30 14.82
CA ALA A 69 -4.14 -1.60 14.21
C ALA A 69 -3.88 -1.31 12.72
N ASP A 70 -2.66 -0.98 12.39
CA ASP A 70 -2.20 -0.72 11.03
C ASP A 70 -2.26 -2.00 10.16
N VAL A 71 -1.78 -3.12 10.70
CA VAL A 71 -1.90 -4.44 10.06
C VAL A 71 -3.36 -4.80 9.79
N ALA A 72 -4.25 -4.61 10.79
CA ALA A 72 -5.67 -4.88 10.62
C ALA A 72 -6.32 -3.96 9.57
N CYS A 73 -5.96 -2.69 9.55
CA CYS A 73 -6.45 -1.74 8.56
C CYS A 73 -5.99 -2.11 7.14
N TYR A 74 -4.76 -2.56 7.00
CA TYR A 74 -4.25 -3.06 5.73
C TYR A 74 -4.98 -4.33 5.28
N SER A 75 -5.19 -5.29 6.17
CA SER A 75 -5.98 -6.49 5.87
C SER A 75 -7.37 -6.12 5.36
N ALA A 76 -8.02 -5.11 5.95
CA ALA A 76 -9.27 -4.57 5.46
C ALA A 76 -9.14 -3.95 4.05
N LYS A 77 -8.02 -3.31 3.73
CA LYS A 77 -7.75 -2.75 2.39
C LYS A 77 -7.50 -3.85 1.37
N ASP A 78 -6.72 -4.87 1.73
CA ASP A 78 -6.36 -5.98 0.84
C ASP A 78 -7.57 -6.88 0.52
N MET A 79 -8.43 -7.13 1.48
CA MET A 79 -9.65 -7.94 1.34
C MET A 79 -10.77 -7.25 0.54
N GLY A 80 -10.51 -6.10 -0.09
CA GLY A 80 -11.45 -5.43 -0.98
C GLY A 80 -11.84 -4.02 -0.55
N ARG A 81 -11.21 -3.45 0.46
CA ARG A 81 -11.48 -2.11 1.01
C ARG A 81 -12.90 -1.95 1.57
N ASN A 82 -13.20 -0.78 2.12
CA ASN A 82 -14.54 -0.42 2.64
C ASN A 82 -15.13 -1.47 3.58
N GLN A 83 -14.33 -1.95 4.52
CA GLN A 83 -14.71 -2.98 5.48
C GLN A 83 -13.96 -2.82 6.81
N VAL A 84 -14.43 -3.56 7.81
CA VAL A 84 -13.81 -3.63 9.14
C VAL A 84 -13.06 -4.96 9.27
N HIS A 85 -11.84 -4.93 9.77
CA HIS A 85 -11.06 -6.11 10.10
C HIS A 85 -10.61 -6.07 11.56
N LEU A 86 -10.84 -7.17 12.28
CA LEU A 86 -10.34 -7.35 13.64
C LEU A 86 -8.97 -8.01 13.59
N TYR A 87 -7.99 -7.39 14.24
CA TYR A 87 -6.66 -7.95 14.38
C TYR A 87 -6.71 -9.30 15.12
N LYS A 88 -6.04 -10.29 14.56
CA LYS A 88 -5.86 -11.64 15.14
C LYS A 88 -4.38 -11.98 15.17
N ASP A 89 -4.02 -12.92 16.05
CA ASP A 89 -2.63 -13.39 16.13
C ASP A 89 -2.11 -13.97 14.81
N SER A 90 -3.00 -14.51 13.97
CA SER A 90 -2.66 -14.92 12.60
C SER A 90 -2.16 -13.77 11.71
N ASP A 91 -2.55 -12.54 12.01
CA ASP A 91 -2.12 -11.36 11.26
C ASP A 91 -0.67 -10.97 11.61
N ALA A 92 -0.16 -11.45 12.75
CA ALA A 92 1.24 -11.27 13.13
C ALA A 92 2.22 -11.93 12.14
N SER A 93 1.81 -13.02 11.52
CA SER A 93 2.59 -13.69 10.47
C SER A 93 2.72 -12.83 9.21
N LEU A 94 1.66 -12.12 8.83
CA LEU A 94 1.66 -11.16 7.72
C LEU A 94 2.67 -10.03 7.97
N ARG A 95 2.71 -9.53 9.19
CA ARG A 95 3.67 -8.49 9.59
C ARG A 95 5.12 -8.96 9.50
N HIS A 96 5.38 -10.21 9.88
CA HIS A 96 6.72 -10.79 9.78
C HIS A 96 7.16 -10.93 8.31
N GLU A 97 6.27 -11.36 7.44
CA GLU A 97 6.53 -11.42 6.00
C GLU A 97 6.77 -10.02 5.40
N GLU A 98 6.01 -9.01 5.80
CA GLU A 98 6.22 -7.64 5.33
C GLU A 98 7.56 -7.06 5.76
N MET A 99 7.98 -7.28 7.02
CA MET A 99 9.31 -6.84 7.47
C MET A 99 10.44 -7.53 6.69
N LYS A 100 10.26 -8.78 6.27
CA LYS A 100 11.20 -9.43 5.35
C LYS A 100 11.25 -8.69 4.01
N TRP A 101 10.11 -8.23 3.50
CA TRP A 101 10.08 -7.46 2.26
C TRP A 101 10.84 -6.14 2.36
N VAL A 102 10.75 -5.41 3.48
CA VAL A 102 11.53 -4.18 3.70
C VAL A 102 13.02 -4.44 3.56
N SER A 103 13.52 -5.48 4.25
CA SER A 103 14.93 -5.87 4.17
C SER A 103 15.33 -6.30 2.75
N ARG A 104 14.50 -7.09 2.07
CA ARG A 104 14.74 -7.57 0.71
C ARG A 104 14.77 -6.43 -0.31
N ILE A 105 13.84 -5.48 -0.21
CA ILE A 105 13.80 -4.30 -1.09
C ILE A 105 15.06 -3.44 -0.89
N THR A 106 15.42 -3.18 0.36
CA THR A 106 16.61 -2.37 0.67
C THR A 106 17.88 -3.01 0.09
N SER A 107 18.09 -4.29 0.36
CA SER A 107 19.26 -4.98 -0.19
C SER A 107 19.20 -5.11 -1.72
N ALA A 108 18.01 -5.24 -2.31
CA ALA A 108 17.86 -5.28 -3.76
C ALA A 108 18.21 -3.96 -4.44
N VAL A 109 17.97 -2.82 -3.78
CA VAL A 109 18.41 -1.51 -4.26
C VAL A 109 19.94 -1.40 -4.17
N GLU A 110 20.54 -1.81 -3.05
CA GLU A 110 21.99 -1.76 -2.82
C GLU A 110 22.76 -2.68 -3.78
N ASP A 111 22.22 -3.85 -4.07
CA ASP A 111 22.82 -4.87 -4.93
C ASP A 111 22.46 -4.72 -6.43
N ASP A 112 21.78 -3.64 -6.83
CA ASP A 112 21.27 -3.38 -8.21
C ASP A 112 20.45 -4.56 -8.78
N ARG A 113 19.63 -5.19 -7.93
CA ARG A 113 18.80 -6.35 -8.28
C ARG A 113 17.42 -6.00 -8.85
N PHE A 114 17.16 -4.71 -9.11
CA PHE A 114 15.98 -4.26 -9.84
C PHE A 114 16.24 -4.21 -11.34
N GLU A 115 15.20 -4.51 -12.10
CA GLU A 115 15.21 -4.48 -13.59
C GLU A 115 14.03 -3.68 -14.10
N LEU A 116 14.24 -2.93 -15.18
CA LEU A 116 13.20 -2.21 -15.90
C LEU A 116 12.77 -2.98 -17.14
N TYR A 117 11.49 -3.29 -17.21
CA TYR A 117 10.83 -3.83 -18.39
C TYR A 117 10.09 -2.71 -19.11
N PHE A 118 10.08 -2.75 -20.42
CA PHE A 118 9.49 -1.71 -21.26
C PHE A 118 8.32 -2.32 -22.02
N GLN A 119 7.12 -1.83 -21.76
CA GLN A 119 5.94 -2.20 -22.51
C GLN A 119 5.59 -1.12 -23.51
N PRO A 120 5.59 -1.39 -24.83
CA PRO A 120 5.27 -0.38 -25.84
C PRO A 120 3.77 -0.04 -25.79
N ILE A 121 3.47 1.26 -25.82
CA ILE A 121 2.12 1.79 -25.95
C ILE A 121 1.92 2.13 -27.43
N ILE A 122 1.01 1.42 -28.08
CA ILE A 122 0.74 1.58 -29.52
C ILE A 122 -0.58 2.31 -29.68
N GLY A 123 -0.56 3.42 -30.45
CA GLY A 123 -1.76 4.15 -30.82
C GLY A 123 -2.69 3.32 -31.70
N ILE A 124 -3.97 3.27 -31.38
CA ILE A 124 -5.00 2.57 -32.19
C ILE A 124 -5.18 3.27 -33.55
N LYS A 125 -4.96 4.58 -33.61
CA LYS A 125 -4.98 5.38 -34.86
C LYS A 125 -3.56 5.84 -35.18
N LYS A 126 -3.12 5.61 -36.42
CA LYS A 126 -1.89 6.23 -36.92
C LYS A 126 -2.12 7.74 -37.04
N VAL A 127 -1.33 8.51 -36.33
CA VAL A 127 -1.21 9.96 -36.54
C VAL A 127 0.02 10.17 -37.40
N ASP A 128 -0.17 10.71 -38.59
CA ASP A 128 0.93 10.98 -39.52
C ASP A 128 1.93 11.95 -38.86
N GLY A 129 3.17 11.52 -38.73
CA GLY A 129 4.29 12.32 -38.20
C GLY A 129 4.71 11.98 -36.75
N GLU A 130 4.05 11.13 -36.02
CA GLU A 130 4.52 10.64 -34.72
C GLU A 130 5.54 9.52 -34.89
N THR A 131 6.82 9.86 -34.66
CA THR A 131 7.94 8.91 -34.66
C THR A 131 8.41 8.53 -33.25
N ARG A 132 7.77 9.07 -32.20
CA ARG A 132 8.18 8.80 -30.81
C ARG A 132 7.42 7.60 -30.28
N GLY A 133 8.16 6.56 -29.92
CA GLY A 133 7.60 5.43 -29.16
C GLY A 133 7.24 5.87 -27.74
N HIS A 134 6.07 5.45 -27.28
CA HIS A 134 5.68 5.56 -25.88
C HIS A 134 5.83 4.21 -25.21
N TYR A 135 6.36 4.20 -24.01
CA TYR A 135 6.60 2.98 -23.23
C TYR A 135 6.11 3.16 -21.82
N GLU A 136 5.55 2.12 -21.26
CA GLU A 136 5.36 1.97 -19.82
C GLU A 136 6.58 1.28 -19.24
N LEU A 137 7.08 1.81 -18.13
CA LEU A 137 8.19 1.20 -17.37
C LEU A 137 7.61 0.31 -16.29
N LEU A 138 7.95 -0.96 -16.34
CA LEU A 138 7.47 -1.97 -15.42
C LEU A 138 8.65 -2.50 -14.60
N LEU A 139 8.61 -2.25 -13.31
CA LEU A 139 9.65 -2.67 -12.39
C LEU A 139 9.56 -4.17 -12.09
N ARG A 140 10.71 -4.83 -12.01
CA ARG A 140 10.87 -6.21 -11.53
C ARG A 140 12.04 -6.26 -10.56
N MET A 141 11.99 -7.18 -9.63
CA MET A 141 13.07 -7.43 -8.68
C MET A 141 13.58 -8.86 -8.86
N ARG A 142 14.89 -9.07 -8.77
CA ARG A 142 15.45 -10.41 -8.59
C ARG A 142 15.60 -10.72 -7.12
N ASP A 143 15.09 -11.86 -6.71
CA ASP A 143 15.30 -12.36 -5.36
C ASP A 143 16.73 -12.87 -5.14
N GLU A 144 17.00 -13.37 -3.95
CA GLU A 144 18.31 -13.89 -3.55
C GLU A 144 18.71 -15.14 -4.35
N ASN A 145 17.75 -15.83 -4.99
CA ASN A 145 17.94 -16.99 -5.85
C ASN A 145 18.05 -16.62 -7.34
N GLY A 146 17.90 -15.31 -7.68
CA GLY A 146 17.90 -14.80 -9.03
C GLY A 146 16.56 -14.93 -9.75
N GLU A 147 15.49 -15.34 -9.06
CA GLU A 147 14.15 -15.44 -9.63
C GLU A 147 13.47 -14.08 -9.71
N LEU A 148 12.67 -13.89 -10.77
CA LEU A 148 11.95 -12.64 -10.98
C LEU A 148 10.72 -12.55 -10.09
N VAL A 149 10.66 -11.46 -9.34
CA VAL A 149 9.56 -11.09 -8.45
C VAL A 149 8.78 -9.93 -9.05
N GLY A 150 7.48 -10.11 -9.14
CA GLY A 150 6.57 -9.08 -9.67
C GLY A 150 6.25 -8.00 -8.64
N PRO A 151 5.87 -6.78 -9.12
CA PRO A 151 5.61 -5.63 -8.25
C PRO A 151 4.48 -5.88 -7.23
N ASN A 152 3.48 -6.67 -7.56
CA ASN A 152 2.38 -6.99 -6.66
C ASN A 152 2.81 -7.67 -5.34
N GLN A 153 4.02 -8.24 -5.29
CA GLN A 153 4.54 -8.91 -4.11
C GLN A 153 5.28 -7.94 -3.17
N PHE A 154 5.92 -6.90 -3.67
CA PHE A 154 6.76 -5.99 -2.88
C PHE A 154 6.23 -4.56 -2.77
N ILE A 155 5.46 -4.05 -3.75
CA ILE A 155 4.88 -2.69 -3.70
C ILE A 155 4.02 -2.46 -2.45
N PRO A 156 3.17 -3.40 -2.00
CA PRO A 156 2.39 -3.19 -0.78
C PRO A 156 3.24 -2.92 0.47
N ALA A 157 4.38 -3.62 0.59
CA ALA A 157 5.33 -3.37 1.69
C ALA A 157 6.04 -2.02 1.50
N GLU A 158 6.37 -1.65 0.28
CA GLU A 158 7.01 -0.41 -0.08
C GLU A 158 6.14 0.82 0.25
N GLU A 159 4.86 0.80 -0.13
CA GLU A 159 3.89 1.84 0.19
C GLU A 159 3.73 2.01 1.70
N ARG A 160 3.63 0.90 2.44
CA ARG A 160 3.44 0.91 3.89
C ARG A 160 4.64 1.47 4.64
N TYR A 161 5.86 1.10 4.25
CA TYR A 161 7.09 1.48 4.96
C TYR A 161 7.80 2.69 4.36
N ASN A 162 7.10 3.43 3.46
CA ASN A 162 7.57 4.67 2.83
C ASN A 162 8.90 4.52 2.08
N LEU A 163 9.10 3.37 1.42
CA LEU A 163 10.26 3.08 0.60
C LEU A 163 10.13 3.57 -0.85
N MET A 164 8.92 4.04 -1.25
CA MET A 164 8.62 4.52 -2.60
C MET A 164 9.64 5.55 -3.09
N SER A 165 10.04 6.49 -2.25
CA SER A 165 11.00 7.52 -2.63
C SER A 165 12.39 6.96 -3.00
N THR A 166 12.76 5.82 -2.43
CA THR A 166 14.03 5.14 -2.72
C THR A 166 13.98 4.43 -4.08
N LEU A 167 12.89 3.71 -4.34
CA LEU A 167 12.68 3.04 -5.63
C LEU A 167 12.42 4.05 -6.76
N ASP A 168 11.63 5.08 -6.53
CA ASP A 168 11.41 6.14 -7.52
C ASP A 168 12.73 6.78 -7.94
N ARG A 169 13.60 7.06 -6.98
CA ARG A 169 14.94 7.62 -7.25
C ARG A 169 15.78 6.64 -8.07
N TRP A 170 15.77 5.36 -7.72
CA TRP A 170 16.47 4.32 -8.48
C TRP A 170 15.95 4.25 -9.92
N VAL A 171 14.62 4.22 -10.13
CA VAL A 171 13.99 4.19 -11.46
C VAL A 171 14.38 5.43 -12.29
N ILE A 172 14.31 6.63 -11.69
CA ILE A 172 14.65 7.89 -12.36
C ILE A 172 16.13 7.91 -12.80
N HIS A 173 17.02 7.32 -12.03
CA HIS A 173 18.43 7.23 -12.40
C HIS A 173 18.70 6.16 -13.46
N LYS A 174 18.02 5.02 -13.40
CA LYS A 174 18.25 3.88 -14.28
C LYS A 174 17.60 4.05 -15.66
N ALA A 175 16.38 4.58 -15.72
CA ALA A 175 15.58 4.66 -16.94
C ALA A 175 16.27 5.39 -18.12
N PRO A 176 16.96 6.54 -17.94
CA PRO A 176 17.61 7.21 -19.06
C PRO A 176 18.73 6.39 -19.70
N SER A 177 19.55 5.67 -18.92
CA SER A 177 20.63 4.83 -19.45
C SER A 177 20.09 3.64 -20.23
N GLU A 178 19.08 2.96 -19.69
CA GLU A 178 18.42 1.83 -20.35
C GLU A 178 17.71 2.23 -21.68
N LEU A 179 17.13 3.44 -21.70
CA LEU A 179 16.50 3.98 -22.92
C LEU A 179 17.53 4.39 -23.98
N ALA A 180 18.69 4.90 -23.57
CA ALA A 180 19.77 5.27 -24.50
C ALA A 180 20.34 4.03 -25.20
N ASP A 181 20.59 2.96 -24.45
CA ASP A 181 21.14 1.71 -24.97
C ASP A 181 20.21 1.01 -25.97
N ARG A 182 18.90 1.22 -25.85
CA ARG A 182 17.89 0.65 -26.77
C ARG A 182 17.74 1.42 -28.08
N ASN A 183 18.17 2.68 -28.12
CA ASN A 183 18.10 3.53 -29.32
C ASN A 183 19.42 3.57 -30.13
N SER A 184 20.41 2.83 -29.66
CA SER A 184 21.72 2.64 -30.33
C SER A 184 21.74 1.36 -31.15
#